data_e60f2b8ded2fd75560d23925b4469f0a
#
_entry.id   e60f2b8ded2fd75560d23925b4469f0a
#
_cell.length_a   1.000
_cell.length_b   1.000
_cell.length_c   1.000
_cell.angle_alpha   90.00
_cell.angle_beta   90.00
_cell.angle_gamma   90.00
#
_symmetry.space_group_name_H-M   'P 1'
#
loop_
_entity.id
_entity.type
_entity.pdbx_description
1 polymer ?
#
loop_
_entity_poly.entity_id
_entity_poly.type
_entity_poly.pdbx_seq_one_letter_code
_entity_poly.pdbx_strand_id
1 'polypeptide(L)'
;MAQVTFEKLNVESALFAELKSGKYPWWEKVKNNPNLYIDVRKDNNINVYFEGGSVIKLHYCSRHKKIQALTHEKYLYKEGKGYVECADMLNEKIDTIIENIPTFLSQRNGVDKESWSETYIKGHIITKRPNHLDSEFAYTDDGKNLQIDLIECVDGVIRFVELKRIGDN
;
A
#
# COMPACT_ATOMS: atom_id res chain seq x y z
N MET A 1 20.00 -23.68 16.05
CA MET A 1 20.07 -22.59 15.06
C MET A 1 18.69 -21.97 14.98
N ALA A 2 18.57 -20.68 15.23
CA ALA A 2 17.30 -19.97 15.05
C ALA A 2 16.90 -20.04 13.58
N GLN A 3 15.65 -20.38 13.32
CA GLN A 3 15.13 -20.42 11.95
C GLN A 3 14.45 -19.09 11.66
N VAL A 4 15.07 -18.30 10.79
CA VAL A 4 14.46 -17.08 10.26
C VAL A 4 13.51 -17.47 9.13
N THR A 5 12.26 -17.07 9.23
CA THR A 5 11.25 -17.30 8.18
C THR A 5 10.76 -15.95 7.65
N PHE A 6 10.73 -15.82 6.32
CA PHE A 6 10.23 -14.65 5.62
C PHE A 6 8.89 -14.97 4.97
N GLU A 7 8.02 -13.99 4.86
CA GLU A 7 6.86 -14.11 4.01
C GLU A 7 7.33 -14.26 2.55
N LYS A 8 6.88 -15.33 1.91
CA LYS A 8 7.28 -15.60 0.52
C LYS A 8 6.36 -14.87 -0.44
N LEU A 9 6.93 -13.95 -1.20
CA LEU A 9 6.28 -13.37 -2.36
C LEU A 9 6.22 -14.41 -3.49
N ASN A 10 5.02 -14.70 -3.97
CA ASN A 10 4.82 -15.54 -5.14
C ASN A 10 4.52 -14.67 -6.36
N VAL A 11 5.53 -14.40 -7.18
CA VAL A 11 5.41 -13.59 -8.40
C VAL A 11 4.50 -14.18 -9.47
N GLU A 12 4.22 -15.50 -9.37
CA GLU A 12 3.31 -16.23 -10.24
C GLU A 12 1.89 -16.34 -9.64
N SER A 13 1.61 -15.61 -8.59
CA SER A 13 0.26 -15.64 -7.99
C SER A 13 -0.79 -15.18 -8.99
N ALA A 14 -2.00 -15.73 -8.85
CA ALA A 14 -3.12 -15.40 -9.73
C ALA A 14 -3.44 -13.89 -9.74
N LEU A 15 -3.23 -13.17 -8.62
CA LEU A 15 -3.41 -11.72 -8.56
C LEU A 15 -2.47 -11.01 -9.54
N PHE A 16 -1.17 -11.33 -9.50
CA PHE A 16 -0.19 -10.68 -10.39
C PHE A 16 -0.39 -11.07 -11.86
N ALA A 17 -0.74 -12.33 -12.13
CA ALA A 17 -1.07 -12.78 -13.47
C ALA A 17 -2.26 -12.00 -14.05
N GLU A 18 -3.33 -11.85 -13.27
CA GLU A 18 -4.50 -11.06 -13.67
C GLU A 18 -4.16 -9.59 -13.89
N LEU A 19 -3.42 -8.95 -12.97
CA LEU A 19 -3.02 -7.53 -13.12
C LEU A 19 -2.12 -7.29 -14.35
N LYS A 20 -1.25 -8.25 -14.68
CA LYS A 20 -0.38 -8.19 -15.87
C LYS A 20 -1.14 -8.48 -17.19
N SER A 21 -2.34 -9.04 -17.13
CA SER A 21 -3.09 -9.45 -18.33
C SER A 21 -3.59 -8.30 -19.20
N GLY A 22 -3.53 -7.05 -18.73
CA GLY A 22 -4.07 -5.87 -19.43
C GLY A 22 -5.59 -5.71 -19.33
N LYS A 23 -6.28 -6.58 -18.60
CA LYS A 23 -7.75 -6.52 -18.42
C LYS A 23 -8.22 -5.33 -17.59
N TYR A 24 -7.31 -4.68 -16.86
CA TYR A 24 -7.63 -3.66 -15.85
C TYR A 24 -6.96 -2.32 -16.19
N PRO A 25 -7.54 -1.50 -17.10
CA PRO A 25 -7.00 -0.18 -17.46
C PRO A 25 -6.81 0.75 -16.25
N TRP A 26 -7.68 0.64 -15.24
CA TRP A 26 -7.57 1.39 -13.99
C TRP A 26 -6.26 1.10 -13.24
N TRP A 27 -5.70 -0.10 -13.39
CA TRP A 27 -4.45 -0.47 -12.72
C TRP A 27 -3.26 0.34 -13.26
N GLU A 28 -3.24 0.63 -14.55
CA GLU A 28 -2.22 1.51 -15.13
C GLU A 28 -2.31 2.94 -14.56
N LYS A 29 -3.51 3.46 -14.33
CA LYS A 29 -3.70 4.76 -13.69
C LYS A 29 -3.17 4.77 -12.26
N VAL A 30 -3.40 3.70 -11.49
CA VAL A 30 -2.86 3.54 -10.14
C VAL A 30 -1.34 3.50 -10.15
N LYS A 31 -0.73 2.66 -10.99
CA LYS A 31 0.74 2.51 -11.06
C LYS A 31 1.46 3.80 -11.48
N ASN A 32 0.86 4.56 -12.37
CA ASN A 32 1.47 5.76 -12.94
C ASN A 32 1.15 7.03 -12.13
N ASN A 33 0.39 6.94 -11.04
CA ASN A 33 0.10 8.09 -10.19
C ASN A 33 1.26 8.33 -9.20
N PRO A 34 1.97 9.47 -9.30
CA PRO A 34 3.16 9.72 -8.47
C PRO A 34 2.86 9.95 -6.98
N ASN A 35 1.58 10.15 -6.63
CA ASN A 35 1.16 10.36 -5.24
C ASN A 35 0.71 9.05 -4.57
N LEU A 36 0.60 7.97 -5.34
CA LEU A 36 0.25 6.66 -4.81
C LEU A 36 1.50 5.79 -4.68
N TYR A 37 1.52 4.94 -3.68
CA TYR A 37 2.49 3.85 -3.61
C TYR A 37 1.80 2.52 -3.37
N ILE A 38 2.46 1.44 -3.76
CA ILE A 38 1.90 0.11 -3.82
C ILE A 38 2.79 -0.80 -2.98
N ASP A 39 2.20 -1.45 -1.99
CA ASP A 39 2.86 -2.48 -1.21
C ASP A 39 2.22 -3.84 -1.46
N VAL A 40 3.06 -4.83 -1.64
CA VAL A 40 2.63 -6.23 -1.65
C VAL A 40 2.66 -6.73 -0.22
N ARG A 41 1.53 -7.22 0.23
CA ARG A 41 1.33 -7.72 1.58
C ARG A 41 1.30 -9.24 1.59
N LYS A 42 1.24 -9.80 2.79
CA LYS A 42 1.06 -11.24 3.03
C LYS A 42 0.02 -11.84 2.09
N ASP A 43 0.25 -13.10 1.70
CA ASP A 43 -0.60 -13.87 0.80
C ASP A 43 -0.76 -13.21 -0.59
N ASN A 44 0.25 -12.44 -1.00
CA ASN A 44 0.29 -11.70 -2.26
C ASN A 44 -0.86 -10.69 -2.45
N ASN A 45 -1.46 -10.23 -1.38
CA ASN A 45 -2.41 -9.13 -1.42
C ASN A 45 -1.68 -7.81 -1.72
N ILE A 46 -2.37 -6.86 -2.32
CA ILE A 46 -1.83 -5.54 -2.62
C ILE A 46 -2.62 -4.48 -1.85
N ASN A 47 -1.90 -3.55 -1.24
CA ASN A 47 -2.46 -2.32 -0.74
C ASN A 47 -1.90 -1.14 -1.53
N VAL A 48 -2.79 -0.26 -1.96
CA VAL A 48 -2.46 1.04 -2.54
C VAL A 48 -2.65 2.11 -1.48
N TYR A 49 -1.68 2.98 -1.34
CA TYR A 49 -1.66 4.02 -0.32
C TYR A 49 -1.50 5.41 -0.91
N PHE A 50 -2.04 6.39 -0.21
CA PHE A 50 -1.77 7.80 -0.37
C PHE A 50 -1.39 8.38 0.99
N GLU A 51 -0.20 8.99 1.09
CA GLU A 51 0.28 9.60 2.35
C GLU A 51 0.08 8.70 3.60
N GLY A 52 0.33 7.40 3.45
CA GLY A 52 0.17 6.40 4.51
C GLY A 52 -1.27 5.91 4.75
N GLY A 53 -2.27 6.52 4.12
CA GLY A 53 -3.66 6.04 4.18
C GLY A 53 -3.95 4.99 3.12
N SER A 54 -4.50 3.83 3.52
CA SER A 54 -4.92 2.79 2.58
C SER A 54 -6.12 3.26 1.75
N VAL A 55 -5.98 3.21 0.44
CA VAL A 55 -6.98 3.68 -0.54
C VAL A 55 -7.70 2.53 -1.20
N ILE A 56 -6.94 1.56 -1.71
CA ILE A 56 -7.47 0.38 -2.39
C ILE A 56 -6.73 -0.84 -1.86
N LYS A 57 -7.46 -1.89 -1.55
CA LYS A 57 -6.93 -3.21 -1.20
C LYS A 57 -7.34 -4.20 -2.27
N LEU A 58 -6.37 -4.94 -2.80
CA LEU A 58 -6.60 -5.92 -3.84
C LEU A 58 -6.26 -7.33 -3.34
N HIS A 59 -7.09 -8.28 -3.66
CA HIS A 59 -6.81 -9.70 -3.50
C HIS A 59 -7.45 -10.52 -4.62
N TYR A 60 -6.94 -11.72 -4.83
CA TYR A 60 -7.53 -12.64 -5.79
C TYR A 60 -8.51 -13.58 -5.12
N CYS A 61 -9.76 -13.56 -5.55
CA CYS A 61 -10.77 -14.47 -5.08
C CYS A 61 -10.76 -15.76 -5.92
N SER A 62 -10.18 -16.83 -5.36
CA SER A 62 -10.08 -18.13 -6.04
C SER A 62 -11.46 -18.73 -6.38
N ARG A 63 -12.49 -18.48 -5.54
CA ARG A 63 -13.84 -18.94 -5.77
C ARG A 63 -14.47 -18.33 -7.02
N HIS A 64 -14.25 -17.04 -7.23
CA HIS A 64 -14.83 -16.29 -8.35
C HIS A 64 -13.84 -16.10 -9.51
N LYS A 65 -12.61 -16.57 -9.35
CA LYS A 65 -11.51 -16.44 -10.34
C LYS A 65 -11.35 -15.01 -10.86
N LYS A 66 -11.45 -14.03 -9.97
CA LYS A 66 -11.31 -12.61 -10.31
C LYS A 66 -10.63 -11.82 -9.19
N ILE A 67 -10.11 -10.65 -9.55
CA ILE A 67 -9.66 -9.66 -8.58
C ILE A 67 -10.88 -9.11 -7.83
N GLN A 68 -10.75 -9.01 -6.52
CA GLN A 68 -11.61 -8.19 -5.67
C GLN A 68 -10.83 -6.97 -5.20
N ALA A 69 -11.48 -5.83 -5.21
CA ALA A 69 -10.93 -4.57 -4.78
C ALA A 69 -11.84 -3.93 -3.73
N LEU A 70 -11.25 -3.52 -2.62
CA LEU A 70 -11.97 -2.84 -1.56
C LEU A 70 -11.47 -1.39 -1.47
N THR A 71 -12.39 -0.44 -1.41
CA THR A 71 -12.11 0.96 -1.10
C THR A 71 -13.07 1.47 -0.03
N HIS A 72 -12.73 2.57 0.62
CA HIS A 72 -13.66 3.18 1.58
C HIS A 72 -14.70 4.01 0.83
N GLU A 73 -15.98 3.88 1.21
CA GLU A 73 -17.12 4.58 0.60
C GLU A 73 -16.89 6.08 0.43
N LYS A 74 -16.23 6.73 1.39
CA LYS A 74 -15.92 8.16 1.34
C LYS A 74 -15.15 8.58 0.09
N TYR A 75 -14.30 7.71 -0.48
CA TYR A 75 -13.55 8.02 -1.69
C TYR A 75 -14.43 7.94 -2.95
N LEU A 76 -15.49 7.14 -2.90
CA LEU A 76 -16.46 7.01 -4.00
C LEU A 76 -17.53 8.11 -3.97
N TYR A 77 -18.07 8.38 -2.77
CA TYR A 77 -19.31 9.15 -2.61
C TYR A 77 -19.15 10.41 -1.76
N LYS A 78 -17.93 10.73 -1.29
CA LYS A 78 -17.61 11.77 -0.30
C LYS A 78 -18.28 11.58 1.06
N GLU A 79 -18.88 10.44 1.29
CA GLU A 79 -19.57 10.03 2.51
C GLU A 79 -19.40 8.53 2.75
N GLY A 80 -19.95 8.03 3.85
CA GLY A 80 -19.90 6.62 4.18
C GLY A 80 -18.92 6.27 5.29
N LYS A 81 -19.12 5.11 5.90
CA LYS A 81 -18.40 4.67 7.12
C LYS A 81 -17.65 3.34 6.94
N GLY A 82 -17.78 2.70 5.80
CA GLY A 82 -17.30 1.35 5.57
C GLY A 82 -16.44 1.18 4.33
N TYR A 83 -15.89 -0.02 4.20
CA TYR A 83 -15.25 -0.49 2.99
C TYR A 83 -16.25 -1.21 2.11
N VAL A 84 -16.17 -0.99 0.82
CA VAL A 84 -17.04 -1.62 -0.19
C VAL A 84 -16.19 -2.27 -1.27
N GLU A 85 -16.72 -3.34 -1.83
CA GLU A 85 -16.17 -3.98 -3.01
C GLU A 85 -16.42 -3.08 -4.23
N CYS A 86 -15.37 -2.83 -5.03
CA CYS A 86 -15.42 -1.85 -6.11
C CYS A 86 -14.76 -2.32 -7.42
N ALA A 87 -14.29 -3.55 -7.51
CA ALA A 87 -13.52 -4.02 -8.68
C ALA A 87 -14.25 -3.79 -10.00
N ASP A 88 -15.55 -4.07 -10.03
CA ASP A 88 -16.36 -3.97 -11.25
C ASP A 88 -16.59 -2.50 -11.68
N MET A 89 -16.47 -1.55 -10.76
CA MET A 89 -16.66 -0.12 -11.04
C MET A 89 -15.37 0.68 -11.17
N LEU A 90 -14.18 0.09 -10.90
CA LEU A 90 -12.92 0.82 -10.91
C LEU A 90 -12.58 1.42 -12.27
N ASN A 91 -12.96 0.81 -13.38
CA ASN A 91 -12.72 1.40 -14.70
C ASN A 91 -13.39 2.78 -14.87
N GLU A 92 -14.54 2.97 -14.25
CA GLU A 92 -15.31 4.22 -14.32
C GLU A 92 -14.99 5.18 -13.17
N LYS A 93 -14.68 4.64 -11.99
CA LYS A 93 -14.60 5.41 -10.73
C LYS A 93 -13.19 5.67 -10.24
N ILE A 94 -12.15 5.11 -10.86
CA ILE A 94 -10.78 5.26 -10.36
C ILE A 94 -10.36 6.75 -10.29
N ASP A 95 -10.72 7.55 -11.27
CA ASP A 95 -10.39 8.97 -11.30
C ASP A 95 -11.11 9.70 -10.14
N THR A 96 -12.39 9.40 -9.93
CA THR A 96 -13.15 9.95 -8.79
C THR A 96 -12.53 9.58 -7.44
N ILE A 97 -12.07 8.33 -7.29
CA ILE A 97 -11.39 7.89 -6.07
C ILE A 97 -10.12 8.71 -5.88
N ILE A 98 -9.27 8.80 -6.91
CA ILE A 98 -8.00 9.53 -6.86
C ILE A 98 -8.22 11.01 -6.52
N GLU A 99 -9.20 11.65 -7.13
CA GLU A 99 -9.55 13.05 -6.89
C GLU A 99 -10.05 13.31 -5.47
N ASN A 100 -10.79 12.36 -4.89
CA ASN A 100 -11.35 12.49 -3.54
C ASN A 100 -10.35 12.20 -2.41
N ILE A 101 -9.28 11.42 -2.69
CA ILE A 101 -8.32 10.99 -1.66
C ILE A 101 -7.74 12.18 -0.87
N PRO A 102 -7.20 13.25 -1.51
CA PRO A 102 -6.58 14.35 -0.79
C PRO A 102 -7.53 15.03 0.20
N THR A 103 -8.81 15.14 -0.15
CA THR A 103 -9.84 15.74 0.71
C THR A 103 -9.96 15.05 2.07
N PHE A 104 -9.74 13.73 2.10
CA PHE A 104 -9.96 12.93 3.31
C PHE A 104 -8.68 12.53 4.03
N LEU A 105 -7.55 12.48 3.33
CA LEU A 105 -6.29 12.04 3.93
C LEU A 105 -5.38 13.20 4.31
N SER A 106 -5.24 14.21 3.47
CA SER A 106 -4.39 15.38 3.78
C SER A 106 -4.87 16.15 5.01
N GLN A 107 -6.17 16.16 5.26
CA GLN A 107 -6.76 16.83 6.44
C GLN A 107 -6.48 16.11 7.75
N ARG A 108 -6.09 14.83 7.73
CA ARG A 108 -5.81 14.06 8.96
C ARG A 108 -4.54 14.49 9.67
N ASN A 109 -3.63 15.11 8.95
CA ASN A 109 -2.25 15.29 9.41
C ASN A 109 -1.90 16.72 9.78
N GLY A 110 -2.87 17.61 9.96
CA GLY A 110 -2.64 18.97 10.40
C GLY A 110 -1.61 19.76 9.57
N VAL A 111 -1.49 21.04 9.84
CA VAL A 111 -0.51 21.92 9.17
C VAL A 111 0.88 21.78 9.78
N ASP A 112 0.97 21.35 11.03
CA ASP A 112 2.22 21.26 11.78
C ASP A 112 2.86 19.89 11.63
N LYS A 113 4.11 19.87 11.14
CA LYS A 113 4.91 18.64 10.97
C LYS A 113 5.07 17.84 12.27
N GLU A 114 5.00 18.49 13.42
CA GLU A 114 5.06 17.85 14.73
C GLU A 114 3.85 16.96 15.03
N SER A 115 2.73 17.21 14.35
CA SER A 115 1.50 16.40 14.47
C SER A 115 1.41 15.23 13.47
N TRP A 116 2.39 15.07 12.59
CA TRP A 116 2.36 14.02 11.60
C TRP A 116 2.44 12.63 12.23
N SER A 117 1.53 11.75 11.85
CA SER A 117 1.61 10.35 12.25
C SER A 117 2.81 9.67 11.58
N GLU A 118 3.39 8.66 12.23
CA GLU A 118 4.47 7.83 11.66
C GLU A 118 4.07 7.28 10.27
N THR A 119 2.84 6.81 10.13
CA THR A 119 2.30 6.29 8.87
C THR A 119 2.30 7.35 7.77
N TYR A 120 1.98 8.62 8.10
CA TYR A 120 2.04 9.71 7.14
C TYR A 120 3.48 10.02 6.74
N ILE A 121 4.39 10.12 7.72
CA ILE A 121 5.82 10.36 7.48
C ILE A 121 6.38 9.27 6.58
N LYS A 122 6.09 8.01 6.89
CA LYS A 122 6.49 6.84 6.09
C LYS A 122 6.00 6.96 4.64
N GLY A 123 4.70 7.20 4.44
CA GLY A 123 4.12 7.37 3.11
C GLY A 123 4.73 8.53 2.33
N HIS A 124 4.99 9.66 3.00
CA HIS A 124 5.66 10.80 2.39
C HIS A 124 7.10 10.49 1.96
N ILE A 125 7.84 9.76 2.79
CA ILE A 125 9.19 9.31 2.45
C ILE A 125 9.16 8.41 1.22
N ILE A 126 8.28 7.40 1.21
CA ILE A 126 8.16 6.43 0.11
C ILE A 126 7.89 7.15 -1.21
N THR A 127 6.92 8.04 -1.26
CA THR A 127 6.55 8.76 -2.50
C THR A 127 7.64 9.70 -3.02
N LYS A 128 8.59 10.11 -2.17
CA LYS A 128 9.72 10.98 -2.55
C LYS A 128 11.02 10.22 -2.84
N ARG A 129 11.07 8.92 -2.56
CA ARG A 129 12.28 8.10 -2.72
C ARG A 129 12.12 7.09 -3.85
N PRO A 130 12.80 7.26 -4.99
CA PRO A 130 12.69 6.34 -6.13
C PRO A 130 13.25 4.94 -5.83
N ASN A 131 14.01 4.79 -4.76
CA ASN A 131 14.73 3.57 -4.40
C ASN A 131 13.95 2.69 -3.40
N HIS A 132 12.72 3.06 -3.07
CA HIS A 132 11.87 2.26 -2.20
C HIS A 132 11.51 0.92 -2.85
N LEU A 133 11.66 -0.16 -2.09
CA LEU A 133 11.33 -1.51 -2.51
C LEU A 133 10.11 -2.06 -1.77
N ASP A 134 10.05 -1.85 -0.45
CA ASP A 134 8.99 -2.40 0.39
C ASP A 134 8.86 -1.62 1.69
N SER A 135 7.70 -1.71 2.34
CA SER A 135 7.43 -1.14 3.65
C SER A 135 6.77 -2.17 4.57
N GLU A 136 7.02 -2.01 5.88
CA GLU A 136 6.46 -2.91 6.90
C GLU A 136 6.79 -4.39 6.64
N PHE A 137 8.03 -4.64 6.19
CA PHE A 137 8.49 -6.00 5.90
C PHE A 137 8.52 -6.83 7.18
N ALA A 138 7.65 -7.83 7.26
CA ALA A 138 7.53 -8.69 8.41
C ALA A 138 8.38 -9.96 8.27
N TYR A 139 9.06 -10.34 9.34
CA TYR A 139 9.79 -11.60 9.41
C TYR A 139 9.71 -12.19 10.82
N THR A 140 9.98 -13.46 10.94
CA THR A 140 10.01 -14.15 12.24
C THR A 140 11.43 -14.60 12.53
N ASP A 141 11.95 -14.19 13.68
CA ASP A 141 13.24 -14.60 14.19
C ASP A 141 13.06 -15.17 15.60
N ASP A 142 13.51 -16.41 15.79
CA ASP A 142 13.42 -17.14 17.06
C ASP A 142 12.02 -17.08 17.71
N GLY A 143 10.98 -17.23 16.88
CA GLY A 143 9.59 -17.19 17.30
C GLY A 143 9.04 -15.79 17.61
N LYS A 144 9.83 -14.72 17.42
CA LYS A 144 9.41 -13.34 17.56
C LYS A 144 9.09 -12.74 16.18
N ASN A 145 7.93 -12.14 16.07
CA ASN A 145 7.59 -11.37 14.89
C ASN A 145 8.27 -10.01 14.97
N LEU A 146 9.05 -9.69 13.96
CA LEU A 146 9.77 -8.45 13.80
C LEU A 146 9.30 -7.77 12.52
N GLN A 147 9.45 -6.45 12.47
CA GLN A 147 9.02 -5.65 11.33
C GLN A 147 10.07 -4.58 11.04
N ILE A 148 10.36 -4.39 9.77
CA ILE A 148 11.25 -3.33 9.26
C ILE A 148 10.37 -2.29 8.59
N ASP A 149 10.52 -1.02 8.95
CA ASP A 149 9.67 0.04 8.44
C ASP A 149 9.78 0.24 6.93
N LEU A 150 11.03 0.32 6.42
CA LEU A 150 11.29 0.52 5.00
C LEU A 150 12.48 -0.32 4.53
N ILE A 151 12.38 -0.81 3.29
CA ILE A 151 13.48 -1.42 2.56
C ILE A 151 13.74 -0.59 1.30
N GLU A 152 15.00 -0.23 1.09
CA GLU A 152 15.46 0.55 -0.06
C GLU A 152 16.60 -0.17 -0.78
N CYS A 153 16.75 0.10 -2.10
CA CYS A 153 17.93 -0.28 -2.86
C CYS A 153 18.63 0.99 -3.36
N VAL A 154 19.80 1.27 -2.82
CA VAL A 154 20.60 2.45 -3.20
C VAL A 154 21.95 1.97 -3.73
N ASP A 155 22.24 2.26 -4.98
CA ASP A 155 23.47 1.84 -5.66
C ASP A 155 23.72 0.32 -5.60
N GLY A 156 22.65 -0.47 -5.72
CA GLY A 156 22.71 -1.94 -5.63
C GLY A 156 22.83 -2.50 -4.21
N VAL A 157 22.82 -1.63 -3.20
CA VAL A 157 22.89 -2.03 -1.79
C VAL A 157 21.50 -1.98 -1.17
N ILE A 158 21.08 -3.09 -0.57
CA ILE A 158 19.84 -3.14 0.21
C ILE A 158 20.07 -2.47 1.57
N ARG A 159 19.19 -1.53 1.90
CA ARG A 159 19.18 -0.83 3.19
C ARG A 159 17.88 -1.11 3.92
N PHE A 160 18.00 -1.42 5.20
CA PHE A 160 16.89 -1.52 6.14
C PHE A 160 16.83 -0.22 6.94
N VAL A 161 15.66 0.41 6.92
CA VAL A 161 15.46 1.71 7.55
C VAL A 161 14.40 1.60 8.62
N GLU A 162 14.75 2.00 9.83
CA GLU A 162 13.83 2.12 10.97
C GLU A 162 13.49 3.60 11.17
N LEU A 163 12.22 3.92 11.26
CA LEU A 163 11.74 5.29 11.48
C LEU A 163 11.55 5.52 12.98
N LYS A 164 12.14 6.59 13.50
CA LYS A 164 11.94 7.04 14.87
C LYS A 164 11.41 8.46 14.88
N ARG A 165 10.37 8.72 15.66
CA ARG A 165 9.96 10.09 15.95
C ARG A 165 10.95 10.71 16.92
N ILE A 166 11.30 11.98 16.69
CA ILE A 166 12.08 12.75 17.66
C ILE A 166 11.18 12.95 18.88
N GLY A 167 11.58 12.42 20.03
CA GLY A 167 10.83 12.51 21.30
C GLY A 167 10.26 11.20 21.85
N ASP A 168 10.30 10.12 21.07
CA ASP A 168 9.99 8.77 21.57
C ASP A 168 11.27 8.16 22.16
N ASN A 169 11.55 8.47 23.44
CA ASN A 169 12.59 7.86 24.27
C ASN A 169 11.96 6.90 25.27
#